data_840d62885427678b20d18a4f28ce1d98
#
_entry.id   840d62885427678b20d18a4f28ce1d98
#
_cell.length_a   1.000
_cell.length_b   1.000
_cell.length_c   1.000
_cell.angle_alpha   90.00
_cell.angle_beta   90.00
_cell.angle_gamma   90.00
#
_symmetry.space_group_name_H-M   'P 1'
#
loop_
_entity.id
_entity.type
_entity.pdbx_description
1 polymer ?
#
loop_
_entity_poly.entity_id
_entity_poly.type
_entity_poly.pdbx_seq_one_letter_code
_entity_poly.pdbx_strand_id
1 'polypeptide(L)'
;MRKIVFVTGNKGKLREARDILGAKEIEVVQNSDGYPELQEDELEPIAAYGARWVADKLGMPVMVDDSGLFIKALNGFPGPYSAFVEEHLGNKKVLKLMEDEVDRTAVFKSVIGYCEPGKDPMVFAGTVEGMIAFEERGTGGFGYDPIFEYKGMTFGELGDEEKNKVSHRRRALDKFCEWLD
;
A
#
# COMPACT_ATOMS: atom_id res chain seq x y z
N MET A 1 9.16 2.44 -24.29
CA MET A 1 8.39 2.50 -23.04
C MET A 1 8.64 1.20 -22.27
N ARG A 2 9.10 1.28 -21.03
CA ARG A 2 9.37 0.12 -20.17
C ARG A 2 8.03 -0.45 -19.70
N LYS A 3 7.87 -1.79 -19.73
CA LYS A 3 6.66 -2.46 -19.25
C LYS A 3 6.97 -3.18 -17.95
N ILE A 4 6.08 -3.04 -16.95
CA ILE A 4 6.15 -3.75 -15.68
C ILE A 4 4.80 -4.40 -15.41
N VAL A 5 4.81 -5.69 -15.08
CA VAL A 5 3.61 -6.39 -14.63
C VAL A 5 3.37 -6.04 -13.18
N PHE A 6 2.22 -5.43 -12.87
CA PHE A 6 1.80 -5.15 -11.50
C PHE A 6 0.77 -6.19 -11.06
N VAL A 7 1.16 -6.98 -10.07
CA VAL A 7 0.33 -8.07 -9.54
C VAL A 7 -0.55 -7.53 -8.43
N THR A 8 -1.78 -7.20 -8.77
CA THR A 8 -2.79 -6.70 -7.83
C THR A 8 -4.21 -6.89 -8.35
N GLY A 9 -5.11 -7.31 -7.48
CA GLY A 9 -6.56 -7.27 -7.72
C GLY A 9 -7.20 -5.96 -7.24
N ASN A 10 -6.46 -5.09 -6.55
CA ASN A 10 -6.97 -3.85 -6.01
C ASN A 10 -6.94 -2.73 -7.04
N LYS A 11 -8.15 -2.29 -7.47
CA LYS A 11 -8.30 -1.23 -8.48
C LYS A 11 -7.76 0.12 -8.04
N GLY A 12 -7.82 0.43 -6.74
CA GLY A 12 -7.27 1.66 -6.18
C GLY A 12 -5.75 1.70 -6.26
N LYS A 13 -5.07 0.62 -5.85
CA LYS A 13 -3.62 0.49 -5.99
C LYS A 13 -3.17 0.59 -7.45
N LEU A 14 -3.90 -0.08 -8.35
CA LEU A 14 -3.60 -0.05 -9.78
C LEU A 14 -3.71 1.36 -10.36
N ARG A 15 -4.76 2.09 -9.99
CA ARG A 15 -4.97 3.48 -10.43
C ARG A 15 -3.83 4.37 -9.97
N GLU A 16 -3.50 4.37 -8.67
CA GLU A 16 -2.39 5.16 -8.14
C GLU A 16 -1.06 4.81 -8.81
N ALA A 17 -0.75 3.52 -9.01
CA ALA A 17 0.47 3.10 -9.66
C ALA A 17 0.54 3.56 -11.13
N ARG A 18 -0.55 3.48 -11.87
CA ARG A 18 -0.61 3.96 -13.26
C ARG A 18 -0.41 5.46 -13.36
N ASP A 19 -1.01 6.24 -12.47
CA ASP A 19 -0.85 7.69 -12.45
C ASP A 19 0.60 8.09 -12.17
N ILE A 20 1.23 7.45 -11.19
CA ILE A 20 2.60 7.76 -10.77
C ILE A 20 3.63 7.26 -11.79
N LEU A 21 3.55 6.00 -12.19
CA LEU A 21 4.51 5.38 -13.13
C LEU A 21 4.31 5.85 -14.57
N GLY A 22 3.07 6.15 -14.95
CA GLY A 22 2.76 6.71 -16.26
C GLY A 22 3.43 8.07 -16.50
N ALA A 23 3.54 8.90 -15.48
CA ALA A 23 4.29 10.16 -15.54
C ALA A 23 5.81 9.96 -15.75
N LYS A 24 6.31 8.74 -15.55
CA LYS A 24 7.70 8.30 -15.80
C LYS A 24 7.84 7.45 -17.08
N GLU A 25 6.83 7.47 -17.95
CA GLU A 25 6.79 6.70 -19.19
C GLU A 25 6.91 5.17 -19.00
N ILE A 26 6.47 4.67 -17.83
CA ILE A 26 6.41 3.24 -17.51
C ILE A 26 4.98 2.75 -17.71
N GLU A 27 4.82 1.75 -18.59
CA GLU A 27 3.53 1.08 -18.80
C GLU A 27 3.29 0.03 -17.72
N VAL A 28 2.18 0.16 -16.99
CA VAL A 28 1.78 -0.80 -15.95
C VAL A 28 0.74 -1.77 -16.52
N VAL A 29 1.12 -3.03 -16.64
CA VAL A 29 0.26 -4.13 -17.07
C VAL A 29 -0.27 -4.87 -15.84
N GLN A 30 -1.58 -4.95 -15.70
CA GLN A 30 -2.18 -5.64 -14.56
C GLN A 30 -2.13 -7.15 -14.71
N ASN A 31 -1.78 -7.84 -13.62
CA ASN A 31 -2.06 -9.26 -13.40
C ASN A 31 -2.82 -9.39 -12.06
N SER A 32 -3.95 -10.09 -12.07
CA SER A 32 -4.81 -10.26 -10.89
C SER A 32 -4.76 -11.68 -10.28
N ASP A 33 -3.82 -12.52 -10.70
CA ASP A 33 -3.75 -13.90 -10.20
C ASP A 33 -3.32 -14.00 -8.72
N GLY A 34 -2.70 -12.93 -8.21
CA GLY A 34 -2.19 -12.90 -6.84
C GLY A 34 -0.94 -13.76 -6.63
N TYR A 35 -0.57 -13.92 -5.36
CA TYR A 35 0.56 -14.75 -4.90
C TYR A 35 0.30 -15.20 -3.47
N PRO A 36 0.98 -16.28 -2.99
CA PRO A 36 0.89 -16.66 -1.59
C PRO A 36 1.42 -15.55 -0.67
N GLU A 37 0.58 -15.05 0.22
CA GLU A 37 0.99 -14.07 1.22
C GLU A 37 1.50 -14.78 2.47
N LEU A 38 2.73 -14.45 2.88
CA LEU A 38 3.31 -14.96 4.11
C LEU A 38 2.63 -14.30 5.32
N GLN A 39 2.54 -15.03 6.42
CA GLN A 39 2.17 -14.47 7.73
C GLN A 39 3.42 -13.95 8.42
N GLU A 40 3.61 -12.64 8.37
CA GLU A 40 4.77 -11.93 8.89
C GLU A 40 4.33 -10.68 9.65
N ASP A 41 5.20 -10.19 10.52
CA ASP A 41 4.96 -8.93 11.23
C ASP A 41 5.32 -7.69 10.39
N GLU A 42 6.16 -7.87 9.38
CA GLU A 42 6.65 -6.82 8.49
C GLU A 42 6.19 -7.05 7.04
N LEU A 43 6.02 -5.94 6.28
CA LEU A 43 5.58 -6.01 4.88
C LEU A 43 6.70 -6.41 3.91
N GLU A 44 7.95 -6.10 4.24
CA GLU A 44 9.10 -6.33 3.36
C GLU A 44 9.28 -7.80 2.97
N PRO A 45 9.26 -8.77 3.91
CA PRO A 45 9.35 -10.19 3.55
C PRO A 45 8.20 -10.65 2.66
N ILE A 46 6.98 -10.16 2.89
CA ILE A 46 5.80 -10.50 2.10
C ILE A 46 5.96 -10.03 0.66
N ALA A 47 6.34 -8.77 0.47
CA ALA A 47 6.55 -8.17 -0.85
C ALA A 47 7.72 -8.84 -1.59
N ALA A 48 8.84 -9.10 -0.92
CA ALA A 48 10.00 -9.76 -1.52
C ALA A 48 9.65 -11.18 -2.01
N TYR A 49 8.99 -11.95 -1.16
CA TYR A 49 8.56 -13.31 -1.51
C TYR A 49 7.56 -13.30 -2.67
N GLY A 50 6.53 -12.45 -2.60
CA GLY A 50 5.51 -12.34 -3.64
C GLY A 50 6.09 -11.96 -5.00
N ALA A 51 6.98 -10.96 -5.02
CA ALA A 51 7.64 -10.51 -6.25
C ALA A 51 8.47 -11.63 -6.89
N ARG A 52 9.28 -12.36 -6.10
CA ARG A 52 10.06 -13.49 -6.59
C ARG A 52 9.17 -14.60 -7.13
N TRP A 53 8.18 -15.01 -6.35
CA TRP A 53 7.28 -16.12 -6.70
C TRP A 53 6.57 -15.88 -8.04
N VAL A 54 6.06 -14.65 -8.25
CA VAL A 54 5.36 -14.34 -9.51
C VAL A 54 6.34 -14.14 -10.67
N ALA A 55 7.51 -13.51 -10.44
CA ALA A 55 8.52 -13.35 -11.47
C ALA A 55 8.96 -14.69 -12.04
N ASP A 56 9.24 -15.66 -11.17
CA ASP A 56 9.64 -17.00 -11.56
C ASP A 56 8.50 -17.75 -12.28
N LYS A 57 7.25 -17.58 -11.81
CA LYS A 57 6.06 -18.19 -12.43
C LYS A 57 5.77 -17.65 -13.83
N LEU A 58 5.89 -16.34 -14.03
CA LEU A 58 5.57 -15.68 -15.30
C LEU A 58 6.76 -15.59 -16.26
N GLY A 59 7.98 -15.77 -15.78
CA GLY A 59 9.20 -15.55 -16.56
C GLY A 59 9.38 -14.09 -17.00
N MET A 60 8.85 -13.14 -16.24
CA MET A 60 8.82 -11.71 -16.57
C MET A 60 9.14 -10.84 -15.33
N PRO A 61 9.67 -9.61 -15.53
CA PRO A 61 9.79 -8.66 -14.44
C PRO A 61 8.43 -8.28 -13.86
N VAL A 62 8.29 -8.34 -12.55
CA VAL A 62 7.05 -8.02 -11.84
C VAL A 62 7.27 -7.04 -10.70
N MET A 63 6.20 -6.34 -10.39
CA MET A 63 6.06 -5.49 -9.22
C MET A 63 4.85 -5.96 -8.40
N VAL A 64 4.99 -5.96 -7.09
CA VAL A 64 3.91 -6.17 -6.13
C VAL A 64 3.82 -4.98 -5.18
N ASP A 65 2.72 -4.81 -4.49
CA ASP A 65 2.50 -3.77 -3.46
C ASP A 65 1.81 -4.41 -2.26
N ASP A 66 2.54 -4.54 -1.18
CA ASP A 66 2.00 -4.89 0.13
C ASP A 66 1.94 -3.63 0.99
N SER A 67 0.75 -3.35 1.52
CA SER A 67 0.51 -2.14 2.30
C SER A 67 -0.30 -2.43 3.54
N GLY A 68 -0.11 -1.61 4.57
CA GLY A 68 -0.81 -1.75 5.81
C GLY A 68 -0.90 -0.46 6.61
N LEU A 69 -1.90 -0.44 7.50
CA LEU A 69 -2.11 0.57 8.51
C LEU A 69 -1.61 0.01 9.85
N PHE A 70 -0.64 0.70 10.45
CA PHE A 70 -0.05 0.33 11.73
C PHE A 70 -0.50 1.34 12.79
N ILE A 71 -1.36 0.91 13.71
CA ILE A 71 -1.92 1.77 14.76
C ILE A 71 -1.12 1.53 16.05
N LYS A 72 -0.50 2.58 16.55
CA LYS A 72 0.41 2.49 17.70
C LYS A 72 -0.27 1.98 18.97
N ALA A 73 -1.46 2.50 19.31
CA ALA A 73 -2.22 2.06 20.48
C ALA A 73 -2.66 0.59 20.41
N LEU A 74 -2.73 0.01 19.21
CA LEU A 74 -3.06 -1.38 18.97
C LEU A 74 -1.83 -2.25 18.66
N ASN A 75 -0.64 -1.82 19.10
CA ASN A 75 0.64 -2.53 18.91
C ASN A 75 0.95 -2.85 17.43
N GLY A 76 0.59 -1.95 16.54
CA GLY A 76 0.79 -2.11 15.10
C GLY A 76 -0.33 -2.81 14.35
N PHE A 77 -1.36 -3.32 15.05
CA PHE A 77 -2.53 -3.90 14.39
C PHE A 77 -3.31 -2.81 13.61
N PRO A 78 -3.87 -3.09 12.41
CA PRO A 78 -3.89 -4.39 11.74
C PRO A 78 -2.58 -4.75 10.98
N GLY A 79 -1.69 -3.80 10.69
CA GLY A 79 -0.39 -4.04 10.07
C GLY A 79 -0.47 -4.83 8.76
N PRO A 80 0.26 -5.95 8.61
CA PRO A 80 0.23 -6.77 7.40
C PRO A 80 -1.13 -7.39 7.08
N TYR A 81 -2.03 -7.46 8.05
CA TYR A 81 -3.40 -7.99 7.91
C TYR A 81 -4.44 -6.92 7.57
N SER A 82 -4.00 -5.74 7.15
CA SER A 82 -4.88 -4.58 6.93
C SER A 82 -5.99 -4.84 5.92
N ALA A 83 -5.72 -5.50 4.80
CA ALA A 83 -6.74 -5.83 3.80
C ALA A 83 -7.79 -6.79 4.36
N PHE A 84 -7.37 -7.83 5.09
CA PHE A 84 -8.27 -8.78 5.72
C PHE A 84 -9.16 -8.12 6.77
N VAL A 85 -8.59 -7.27 7.62
CA VAL A 85 -9.33 -6.56 8.66
C VAL A 85 -10.32 -5.57 8.06
N GLU A 86 -9.92 -4.83 7.04
CA GLU A 86 -10.81 -3.88 6.34
C GLU A 86 -12.00 -4.61 5.71
N GLU A 87 -11.77 -5.71 5.03
CA GLU A 87 -12.82 -6.51 4.39
C GLU A 87 -13.81 -7.12 5.40
N HIS A 88 -13.32 -7.62 6.55
CA HIS A 88 -14.14 -8.36 7.51
C HIS A 88 -14.72 -7.50 8.64
N LEU A 89 -14.01 -6.46 9.07
CA LEU A 89 -14.47 -5.56 10.13
C LEU A 89 -14.96 -4.21 9.61
N GLY A 90 -14.23 -3.61 8.68
CA GLY A 90 -14.49 -2.27 8.17
C GLY A 90 -14.07 -1.15 9.13
N ASN A 91 -14.11 0.09 8.62
CA ASN A 91 -13.63 1.27 9.34
C ASN A 91 -14.38 1.55 10.64
N LYS A 92 -15.70 1.34 10.67
CA LYS A 92 -16.52 1.58 11.88
C LYS A 92 -16.09 0.74 13.07
N LYS A 93 -15.72 -0.52 12.82
CA LYS A 93 -15.24 -1.41 13.88
C LYS A 93 -13.82 -1.09 14.32
N VAL A 94 -12.97 -0.66 13.40
CA VAL A 94 -11.61 -0.16 13.73
C VAL A 94 -11.73 1.10 14.58
N LEU A 95 -12.61 2.04 14.25
CA LEU A 95 -12.89 3.23 15.07
C LEU A 95 -13.38 2.85 16.47
N LYS A 96 -14.21 1.81 16.59
CA LYS A 96 -14.67 1.32 17.88
C LYS A 96 -13.52 0.75 18.73
N LEU A 97 -12.56 0.07 18.14
CA LEU A 97 -11.36 -0.38 18.86
C LEU A 97 -10.52 0.79 19.39
N MET A 98 -10.66 1.96 18.78
CA MET A 98 -9.96 3.18 19.17
C MET A 98 -10.75 4.11 20.08
N GLU A 99 -11.96 3.71 20.53
CA GLU A 99 -12.90 4.61 21.23
C GLU A 99 -12.29 5.20 22.52
N ASP A 100 -11.59 4.37 23.29
CA ASP A 100 -10.99 4.79 24.58
C ASP A 100 -9.48 5.14 24.44
N GLU A 101 -8.91 5.11 23.21
CA GLU A 101 -7.50 5.34 23.01
C GLU A 101 -7.17 6.84 22.88
N VAL A 102 -6.27 7.30 23.73
CA VAL A 102 -5.76 8.69 23.71
C VAL A 102 -4.69 8.86 22.63
N ASP A 103 -3.77 7.91 22.52
CA ASP A 103 -2.75 7.88 21.44
C ASP A 103 -3.38 7.35 20.17
N ARG A 104 -3.63 8.24 19.24
CA ARG A 104 -4.23 7.89 17.94
C ARG A 104 -3.22 7.83 16.80
N THR A 105 -1.93 7.86 17.14
CA THR A 105 -0.85 7.80 16.15
C THR A 105 -0.95 6.53 15.31
N ALA A 106 -0.86 6.70 14.01
CA ALA A 106 -0.86 5.60 13.06
C ALA A 106 0.10 5.88 11.89
N VAL A 107 0.56 4.81 11.26
CA VAL A 107 1.46 4.89 10.11
C VAL A 107 0.83 4.09 8.97
N PHE A 108 0.64 4.71 7.82
CA PHE A 108 0.46 3.98 6.57
C PHE A 108 1.82 3.63 5.99
N LYS A 109 1.98 2.37 5.62
CA LYS A 109 3.19 1.84 4.98
C LYS A 109 2.82 1.10 3.69
N SER A 110 3.56 1.34 2.64
CA SER A 110 3.52 0.57 1.40
C SER A 110 4.92 0.07 1.08
N VAL A 111 5.03 -1.18 0.71
CA VAL A 111 6.28 -1.79 0.26
C VAL A 111 6.08 -2.29 -1.16
N ILE A 112 6.82 -1.70 -2.08
CA ILE A 112 6.92 -2.17 -3.45
C ILE A 112 7.99 -3.25 -3.50
N GLY A 113 7.61 -4.47 -3.88
CA GLY A 113 8.54 -5.53 -4.22
C GLY A 113 8.71 -5.60 -5.73
N TYR A 114 9.95 -5.68 -6.20
CA TYR A 114 10.28 -5.87 -7.61
C TYR A 114 11.22 -7.04 -7.78
N CYS A 115 10.95 -7.88 -8.77
CA CYS A 115 11.82 -9.00 -9.08
C CYS A 115 11.85 -9.28 -10.59
N GLU A 116 13.04 -9.56 -11.11
CA GLU A 116 13.23 -10.18 -12.42
C GLU A 116 13.41 -11.69 -12.25
N PRO A 117 12.99 -12.53 -13.21
CA PRO A 117 13.13 -13.97 -13.11
C PRO A 117 14.58 -14.39 -12.78
N GLY A 118 14.72 -15.27 -11.78
CA GLY A 118 16.02 -15.79 -11.34
C GLY A 118 16.94 -14.80 -10.63
N LYS A 119 16.47 -13.58 -10.33
CA LYS A 119 17.22 -12.59 -9.54
C LYS A 119 16.68 -12.45 -8.13
N ASP A 120 17.47 -11.82 -7.27
CA ASP A 120 17.01 -11.46 -5.93
C ASP A 120 16.01 -10.29 -5.99
N PRO A 121 14.92 -10.36 -5.19
CA PRO A 121 13.94 -9.29 -5.16
C PRO A 121 14.50 -8.04 -4.47
N MET A 122 14.07 -6.88 -4.95
CA MET A 122 14.31 -5.59 -4.33
C MET A 122 13.02 -5.08 -3.69
N VAL A 123 13.13 -4.39 -2.57
CA VAL A 123 11.98 -3.81 -1.87
C VAL A 123 12.18 -2.31 -1.59
N PHE A 124 11.09 -1.55 -1.71
CA PHE A 124 11.09 -0.10 -1.56
C PHE A 124 9.94 0.31 -0.66
N ALA A 125 10.24 0.77 0.54
CA ALA A 125 9.23 1.15 1.52
C ALA A 125 8.98 2.65 1.53
N GLY A 126 7.68 3.01 1.57
CA GLY A 126 7.20 4.36 1.80
C GLY A 126 6.25 4.40 2.98
N THR A 127 6.37 5.40 3.84
CA THR A 127 5.54 5.57 5.03
C THR A 127 4.98 6.98 5.11
N VAL A 128 3.78 7.10 5.66
CA VAL A 128 3.17 8.37 6.07
C VAL A 128 2.71 8.23 7.50
N GLU A 129 3.21 9.09 8.37
CA GLU A 129 2.78 9.20 9.75
C GLU A 129 1.56 10.13 9.85
N GLY A 130 0.56 9.71 10.58
CA GLY A 130 -0.68 10.44 10.79
C GLY A 130 -1.41 9.98 12.04
N MET A 131 -2.73 10.10 12.03
CA MET A 131 -3.59 9.77 13.17
C MET A 131 -4.85 9.05 12.70
N ILE A 132 -5.44 8.22 13.57
CA ILE A 132 -6.79 7.71 13.36
C ILE A 132 -7.79 8.80 13.73
N ALA A 133 -8.64 9.18 12.79
CA ALA A 133 -9.72 10.13 13.00
C ALA A 133 -10.75 9.58 14.01
N PHE A 134 -11.59 10.45 14.56
CA PHE A 134 -12.66 10.03 15.46
C PHE A 134 -13.89 9.48 14.74
N GLU A 135 -14.04 9.82 13.47
CA GLU A 135 -15.13 9.40 12.60
C GLU A 135 -14.64 9.29 11.15
N GLU A 136 -15.41 8.58 10.32
CA GLU A 136 -15.15 8.55 8.88
C GLU A 136 -15.41 9.93 8.28
N ARG A 137 -14.45 10.47 7.53
CA ARG A 137 -14.57 11.73 6.80
C ARG A 137 -14.09 11.55 5.36
N GLY A 138 -14.88 12.11 4.43
CA GLY A 138 -14.62 12.03 3.01
C GLY A 138 -15.07 10.71 2.37
N THR A 139 -15.12 10.72 1.04
CA THR A 139 -15.59 9.61 0.21
C THR A 139 -14.56 9.20 -0.86
N GLY A 140 -13.43 9.88 -0.88
CA GLY A 140 -12.35 9.60 -1.82
C GLY A 140 -11.50 8.40 -1.39
N GLY A 141 -10.64 7.96 -2.29
CA GLY A 141 -9.71 6.87 -2.02
C GLY A 141 -10.38 5.51 -1.84
N PHE A 142 -9.78 4.69 -0.98
CA PHE A 142 -10.26 3.34 -0.67
C PHE A 142 -9.73 2.88 0.69
N GLY A 143 -10.25 1.75 1.20
CA GLY A 143 -9.79 1.12 2.43
C GLY A 143 -9.93 2.03 3.65
N TYR A 144 -8.85 2.26 4.35
CA TYR A 144 -8.80 3.08 5.57
C TYR A 144 -8.72 4.59 5.33
N ASP A 145 -8.72 5.05 4.08
CA ASP A 145 -8.57 6.47 3.75
C ASP A 145 -9.53 7.39 4.50
N PRO A 146 -10.82 7.02 4.73
CA PRO A 146 -11.74 7.86 5.48
C PRO A 146 -11.40 8.06 6.96
N ILE A 147 -10.56 7.21 7.56
CA ILE A 147 -10.19 7.27 8.97
C ILE A 147 -8.72 7.59 9.23
N PHE A 148 -7.89 7.71 8.20
CA PHE A 148 -6.49 8.10 8.33
C PHE A 148 -6.33 9.60 8.09
N GLU A 149 -6.03 10.34 9.16
CA GLU A 149 -5.86 11.78 9.14
C GLU A 149 -4.38 12.16 8.96
N TYR A 150 -4.13 13.01 7.97
CA TYR A 150 -2.84 13.58 7.67
C TYR A 150 -2.97 15.10 7.57
N LYS A 151 -2.26 15.83 8.45
CA LYS A 151 -2.29 17.30 8.50
C LYS A 151 -3.70 17.91 8.59
N GLY A 152 -4.57 17.30 9.39
CA GLY A 152 -5.92 17.80 9.66
C GLY A 152 -6.99 17.36 8.66
N MET A 153 -6.64 16.64 7.60
CA MET A 153 -7.58 16.07 6.64
C MET A 153 -7.39 14.57 6.53
N THR A 154 -8.48 13.81 6.37
CA THR A 154 -8.34 12.39 6.07
C THR A 154 -7.94 12.20 4.61
N PHE A 155 -7.33 11.05 4.30
CA PHE A 155 -7.07 10.68 2.91
C PHE A 155 -8.36 10.53 2.10
N GLY A 156 -9.49 10.24 2.76
CA GLY A 156 -10.81 10.23 2.14
C GLY A 156 -11.33 11.61 1.74
N GLU A 157 -10.88 12.68 2.41
CA GLU A 157 -11.21 14.08 2.08
C GLU A 157 -10.30 14.65 0.99
N LEU A 158 -9.09 14.09 0.81
CA LEU A 158 -8.20 14.49 -0.27
C LEU A 158 -8.70 13.93 -1.61
N GLY A 159 -8.60 14.70 -2.67
CA GLY A 159 -8.76 14.19 -4.03
C GLY A 159 -7.59 13.28 -4.40
N ASP A 160 -7.80 12.42 -5.40
CA ASP A 160 -6.78 11.45 -5.85
C ASP A 160 -5.45 12.14 -6.20
N GLU A 161 -5.48 13.31 -6.83
CA GLU A 161 -4.28 14.06 -7.18
C GLU A 161 -3.49 14.51 -5.95
N GLU A 162 -4.16 15.07 -4.94
CA GLU A 162 -3.51 15.54 -3.71
C GLU A 162 -2.99 14.36 -2.87
N LYS A 163 -3.78 13.29 -2.76
CA LYS A 163 -3.35 12.06 -2.10
C LYS A 163 -2.12 11.46 -2.77
N ASN A 164 -2.09 11.38 -4.11
CA ASN A 164 -0.97 10.84 -4.87
C ASN A 164 0.33 11.64 -4.71
N LYS A 165 0.28 12.89 -4.25
CA LYS A 165 1.48 13.69 -3.93
C LYS A 165 2.12 13.30 -2.62
N VAL A 166 1.36 12.78 -1.66
CA VAL A 166 1.80 12.60 -0.26
C VAL A 166 1.70 11.17 0.26
N SER A 167 1.02 10.27 -0.46
CA SER A 167 0.71 8.92 0.02
C SER A 167 1.96 8.06 0.28
N HIS A 168 1.79 7.06 1.15
CA HIS A 168 2.79 6.03 1.41
C HIS A 168 3.22 5.30 0.13
N ARG A 169 2.25 5.00 -0.76
CA ARG A 169 2.51 4.35 -2.06
C ARG A 169 3.32 5.25 -2.98
N ARG A 170 3.01 6.55 -3.04
CA ARG A 170 3.80 7.51 -3.79
C ARG A 170 5.26 7.48 -3.36
N ARG A 171 5.52 7.53 -2.06
CA ARG A 171 6.89 7.52 -1.52
C ARG A 171 7.63 6.21 -1.82
N ALA A 172 6.94 5.08 -1.80
CA ALA A 172 7.53 3.79 -2.19
C ALA A 172 7.85 3.73 -3.68
N LEU A 173 6.91 4.17 -4.53
CA LEU A 173 7.08 4.18 -5.98
C LEU A 173 8.14 5.19 -6.44
N ASP A 174 8.28 6.33 -5.78
CA ASP A 174 9.36 7.29 -6.08
C ASP A 174 10.74 6.65 -5.86
N LYS A 175 10.95 5.95 -4.74
CA LYS A 175 12.19 5.21 -4.48
C LYS A 175 12.43 4.09 -5.50
N PHE A 176 11.39 3.41 -5.90
CA PHE A 176 11.47 2.40 -6.95
C PHE A 176 11.88 3.02 -8.29
N CYS A 177 11.28 4.15 -8.68
CA CYS A 177 11.64 4.86 -9.90
C CYS A 177 13.10 5.36 -9.88
N GLU A 178 13.56 5.94 -8.76
CA GLU A 178 14.94 6.39 -8.58
C GLU A 178 15.95 5.24 -8.75
N TRP A 179 15.58 4.05 -8.31
CA TRP A 179 16.41 2.85 -8.49
C TRP A 179 16.39 2.32 -9.93
N LEU A 180 15.27 2.53 -10.66
CA LEU A 180 15.14 2.09 -12.05
C LEU A 180 15.92 2.96 -13.06
N ASP A 181 16.15 4.24 -12.73
CA ASP A 181 16.87 5.21 -13.54
C ASP A 181 18.39 4.93 -13.52
#